data_0612d44da8f13fa2f1a4c057145ec0b4
#
_entry.id   0612d44da8f13fa2f1a4c057145ec0b4
#
_cell.length_a   1.000
_cell.length_b   1.000
_cell.length_c   1.000
_cell.angle_alpha   90.00
_cell.angle_beta   90.00
_cell.angle_gamma   90.00
#
_symmetry.space_group_name_H-M   'P 1'
#
loop_
_entity.id
_entity.type
_entity.pdbx_description
1 polymer ?
#
loop_
_entity_poly.entity_id
_entity_poly.type
_entity_poly.pdbx_seq_one_letter_code
_entity_poly.pdbx_strand_id
1 'polypeptide(L)'
;MTEFYKNLGYNAYYIMNNVKSIEKGDINSTNNNKKENDEEISIGIYNAHSRELKNIYTQILTTTFFKNSKIDIVPISKEIKEYLKVLDIKYTCIDKFIPTEELMRRIKRNDINIYVTFTECSPMFPMESFEQGVPCLIGNNNDYFIGSKLRDYVCVNREDDPREIRDKIRNVLENKEEVLELYKKWKDNFNVEVKKQVKEFLEG
;
A
#
# COMPACT_ATOMS: atom_id res chain seq x y z
N MET A 1 -7.61 -22.61 0.94
CA MET A 1 -8.78 -22.80 0.02
C MET A 1 -8.44 -23.76 -1.11
N THR A 2 -7.32 -23.61 -1.82
CA THR A 2 -6.91 -24.52 -2.92
C THR A 2 -6.85 -25.98 -2.49
N GLU A 3 -6.24 -26.29 -1.34
CA GLU A 3 -6.21 -27.65 -0.78
C GLU A 3 -7.61 -28.23 -0.51
N PHE A 4 -8.55 -27.40 -0.05
CA PHE A 4 -9.93 -27.83 0.14
C PHE A 4 -10.57 -28.31 -1.16
N TYR A 5 -10.42 -27.56 -2.25
CA TYR A 5 -10.96 -27.96 -3.55
C TYR A 5 -10.25 -29.19 -4.14
N LYS A 6 -8.93 -29.31 -3.96
CA LYS A 6 -8.20 -30.53 -4.35
C LYS A 6 -8.71 -31.76 -3.62
N ASN A 7 -8.98 -31.67 -2.32
CA ASN A 7 -9.53 -32.76 -1.53
C ASN A 7 -10.95 -33.16 -1.97
N LEU A 8 -11.68 -32.26 -2.61
CA LEU A 8 -12.99 -32.55 -3.25
C LEU A 8 -12.86 -33.10 -4.69
N GLY A 9 -11.64 -33.35 -5.17
CA GLY A 9 -11.39 -33.90 -6.49
C GLY A 9 -11.35 -32.87 -7.63
N TYR A 10 -11.35 -31.57 -7.31
CA TYR A 10 -11.20 -30.52 -8.32
C TYR A 10 -9.75 -30.29 -8.68
N ASN A 11 -9.47 -30.00 -9.96
CA ASN A 11 -8.17 -29.54 -10.42
C ASN A 11 -8.01 -28.03 -10.07
N ALA A 12 -7.58 -27.76 -8.83
CA ALA A 12 -7.53 -26.41 -8.27
C ALA A 12 -6.09 -25.92 -8.14
N TYR A 13 -5.84 -24.69 -8.59
CA TYR A 13 -4.57 -24.01 -8.53
C TYR A 13 -4.70 -22.67 -7.80
N TYR A 14 -3.64 -22.31 -7.07
CA TYR A 14 -3.49 -20.98 -6.52
C TYR A 14 -2.56 -20.19 -7.44
N ILE A 15 -3.09 -19.15 -8.07
CA ILE A 15 -2.35 -18.29 -8.98
C ILE A 15 -2.45 -16.85 -8.48
N MET A 16 -1.31 -16.23 -8.22
CA MET A 16 -1.22 -14.83 -7.81
C MET A 16 -1.16 -13.88 -9.03
N ASN A 17 -1.54 -12.64 -8.82
CA ASN A 17 -1.41 -11.61 -9.85
C ASN A 17 0.06 -11.25 -10.09
N ASN A 18 0.47 -11.21 -11.34
CA ASN A 18 1.82 -10.74 -11.71
C ASN A 18 1.95 -9.24 -11.46
N VAL A 19 3.09 -8.83 -10.91
CA VAL A 19 3.43 -7.41 -10.73
C VAL A 19 4.05 -6.87 -12.01
N LYS A 20 3.31 -6.02 -12.72
CA LYS A 20 3.82 -5.35 -13.92
C LYS A 20 4.81 -4.27 -13.52
N SER A 21 5.98 -4.25 -14.15
CA SER A 21 6.86 -3.08 -14.08
C SER A 21 6.19 -1.93 -14.83
N ILE A 22 6.01 -0.81 -14.16
CA ILE A 22 5.57 0.42 -14.81
C ILE A 22 6.79 0.99 -15.52
N GLU A 23 6.69 1.24 -16.84
CA GLU A 23 7.77 1.88 -17.58
C GLU A 23 8.13 3.19 -16.87
N LYS A 24 9.42 3.35 -16.61
CA LYS A 24 9.97 4.53 -15.94
C LYS A 24 9.81 5.74 -16.88
N GLY A 25 8.63 6.36 -16.85
CA GLY A 25 8.53 7.73 -17.30
C GLY A 25 9.44 8.57 -16.41
N ASP A 26 10.32 9.34 -17.03
CA ASP A 26 11.41 10.14 -16.47
C ASP A 26 11.50 10.22 -14.95
N ILE A 27 12.38 9.38 -14.38
CA ILE A 27 12.73 9.42 -12.97
C ILE A 27 13.74 10.56 -12.77
N ASN A 28 13.29 11.79 -13.00
CA ASN A 28 14.02 12.99 -12.62
C ASN A 28 13.26 13.69 -11.50
N SER A 29 13.40 13.17 -10.32
CA SER A 29 13.36 13.85 -9.00
C SER A 29 13.04 12.86 -7.89
N THR A 30 13.98 11.99 -7.57
CA THR A 30 14.04 11.48 -6.20
C THR A 30 14.53 12.66 -5.35
N ASN A 31 13.64 13.31 -4.63
CA ASN A 31 14.03 14.13 -3.49
C ASN A 31 14.60 13.19 -2.44
N ASN A 32 15.89 12.85 -2.59
CA ASN A 32 16.69 12.07 -1.63
C ASN A 32 17.15 12.94 -0.46
N ASN A 33 16.41 13.99 -0.11
CA ASN A 33 16.70 14.73 1.08
C ASN A 33 16.09 13.98 2.27
N LYS A 34 16.94 13.50 3.20
CA LYS A 34 16.47 13.16 4.55
C LYS A 34 15.74 14.40 5.04
N LYS A 35 14.42 14.30 5.17
CA LYS A 35 13.60 15.37 5.71
C LYS A 35 14.04 15.60 7.15
N GLU A 36 14.47 16.81 7.46
CA GLU A 36 14.69 17.23 8.84
C GLU A 36 13.34 17.18 9.59
N ASN A 37 13.38 17.06 10.91
CA ASN A 37 12.21 16.78 11.78
C ASN A 37 10.99 17.72 11.62
N ASP A 38 11.08 18.79 10.85
CA ASP A 38 10.04 19.80 10.63
C ASP A 38 9.46 19.82 9.20
N GLU A 39 9.91 18.96 8.28
CA GLU A 39 9.36 18.92 6.93
C GLU A 39 7.99 18.25 6.88
N GLU A 40 7.10 18.77 6.01
CA GLU A 40 5.76 18.24 5.78
C GLU A 40 5.84 16.81 5.21
N ILE A 41 5.18 15.84 5.87
CA ILE A 41 5.06 14.46 5.42
C ILE A 41 3.78 14.32 4.59
N SER A 42 3.90 13.88 3.35
CA SER A 42 2.76 13.59 2.48
C SER A 42 2.38 12.12 2.57
N ILE A 43 1.15 11.84 2.99
CA ILE A 43 0.63 10.47 3.21
C ILE A 43 -0.53 10.24 2.25
N GLY A 44 -0.43 9.20 1.40
CA GLY A 44 -1.49 8.81 0.49
C GLY A 44 -2.42 7.75 1.09
N ILE A 45 -3.74 7.96 0.96
CA ILE A 45 -4.78 7.01 1.37
C ILE A 45 -5.78 6.84 0.22
N TYR A 46 -5.69 5.73 -0.52
CA TYR A 46 -6.45 5.51 -1.76
C TYR A 46 -7.34 4.27 -1.67
N ASN A 47 -8.06 4.14 -0.57
CA ASN A 47 -8.86 2.96 -0.25
C ASN A 47 -10.24 2.92 -0.96
N ALA A 48 -10.44 3.69 -1.99
CA ALA A 48 -11.56 3.69 -2.92
C ALA A 48 -12.99 3.76 -2.37
N HIS A 49 -13.26 3.48 -1.10
CA HIS A 49 -14.60 3.50 -0.50
C HIS A 49 -14.56 3.70 1.02
N SER A 50 -15.61 4.34 1.54
CA SER A 50 -15.90 4.47 2.98
C SER A 50 -16.42 3.18 3.64
N ARG A 51 -16.09 2.00 3.08
CA ARG A 51 -16.46 0.72 3.70
C ARG A 51 -15.65 0.52 4.97
N GLU A 52 -16.29 0.09 6.05
CA GLU A 52 -15.64 -0.19 7.34
C GLU A 52 -14.42 -1.12 7.20
N LEU A 53 -14.55 -2.14 6.33
CA LEU A 53 -13.46 -3.10 6.04
C LEU A 53 -12.20 -2.45 5.43
N LYS A 54 -12.31 -1.22 4.92
CA LYS A 54 -11.14 -0.47 4.40
C LYS A 54 -10.41 0.31 5.49
N ASN A 55 -10.91 0.28 6.72
CA ASN A 55 -10.24 0.83 7.91
C ASN A 55 -9.79 2.30 7.75
N ILE A 56 -10.55 3.08 7.01
CA ILE A 56 -10.13 4.43 6.62
C ILE A 56 -9.99 5.38 7.80
N TYR A 57 -10.85 5.25 8.81
CA TYR A 57 -10.85 6.13 9.98
C TYR A 57 -9.60 5.97 10.84
N THR A 58 -9.15 4.73 11.08
CA THR A 58 -7.90 4.46 11.82
C THR A 58 -6.69 4.98 11.04
N GLN A 59 -6.66 4.80 9.73
CA GLN A 59 -5.57 5.30 8.88
C GLN A 59 -5.50 6.84 8.92
N ILE A 60 -6.64 7.53 8.82
CA ILE A 60 -6.70 8.99 8.96
C ILE A 60 -6.27 9.42 10.38
N LEU A 61 -6.80 8.78 11.41
CA LEU A 61 -6.44 9.09 12.80
C LEU A 61 -4.94 8.97 13.05
N THR A 62 -4.29 7.99 12.43
CA THR A 62 -2.83 7.82 12.55
C THR A 62 -2.06 9.06 12.11
N THR A 63 -2.56 9.82 11.15
CA THR A 63 -1.83 10.99 10.64
C THR A 63 -1.77 12.15 11.65
N THR A 64 -2.66 12.18 12.64
CA THR A 64 -2.63 13.18 13.72
C THR A 64 -1.39 13.09 14.61
N PHE A 65 -0.66 11.98 14.59
CA PHE A 65 0.61 11.84 15.31
C PHE A 65 1.79 12.56 14.63
N PHE A 66 1.58 13.11 13.44
CA PHE A 66 2.59 13.85 12.67
C PHE A 66 2.17 15.32 12.55
N LYS A 67 2.82 16.21 13.28
CA LYS A 67 2.45 17.64 13.36
C LYS A 67 2.36 18.34 12.01
N ASN A 68 3.29 18.00 11.10
CA ASN A 68 3.37 18.56 9.76
C ASN A 68 3.04 17.49 8.72
N SER A 69 1.84 16.91 8.79
CA SER A 69 1.38 15.95 7.78
C SER A 69 0.30 16.53 6.88
N LYS A 70 0.26 16.01 5.65
CA LYS A 70 -0.80 16.24 4.68
C LYS A 70 -1.26 14.93 4.10
N ILE A 71 -2.58 14.76 4.03
CA ILE A 71 -3.17 13.57 3.41
C ILE A 71 -3.54 13.86 1.95
N ASP A 72 -3.21 12.94 1.06
CA ASP A 72 -3.80 12.85 -0.26
C ASP A 72 -4.78 11.67 -0.31
N ILE A 73 -6.07 11.93 -0.52
CA ILE A 73 -7.13 10.94 -0.38
C ILE A 73 -8.10 10.95 -1.56
N VAL A 74 -8.36 9.76 -2.14
CA VAL A 74 -9.25 9.59 -3.31
C VAL A 74 -9.87 8.19 -3.30
N PRO A 75 -11.17 8.09 -3.62
CA PRO A 75 -12.20 9.10 -3.51
C PRO A 75 -12.57 9.37 -2.06
N ILE A 76 -13.26 10.46 -1.80
CA ILE A 76 -13.65 10.84 -0.45
C ILE A 76 -15.16 10.98 -0.34
N SER A 77 -15.76 10.46 0.74
CA SER A 77 -17.15 10.67 1.09
C SER A 77 -17.34 11.95 1.93
N LYS A 78 -18.61 12.38 2.06
CA LYS A 78 -18.94 13.52 2.90
C LYS A 78 -18.58 13.30 4.37
N GLU A 79 -18.82 12.11 4.88
CA GLU A 79 -18.53 11.72 6.27
C GLU A 79 -17.04 11.79 6.55
N ILE A 80 -16.21 11.32 5.61
CA ILE A 80 -14.74 11.39 5.74
C ILE A 80 -14.26 12.85 5.71
N LYS A 81 -14.87 13.71 4.87
CA LYS A 81 -14.57 15.16 4.89
C LYS A 81 -14.84 15.80 6.24
N GLU A 82 -15.98 15.49 6.83
CA GLU A 82 -16.32 15.99 8.16
C GLU A 82 -15.33 15.46 9.23
N TYR A 83 -14.95 14.19 9.15
CA TYR A 83 -13.98 13.61 10.06
C TYR A 83 -12.61 14.30 9.96
N LEU A 84 -12.11 14.56 8.75
CA LEU A 84 -10.87 15.31 8.53
C LEU A 84 -10.90 16.72 9.12
N LYS A 85 -12.05 17.40 8.99
CA LYS A 85 -12.25 18.74 9.58
C LYS A 85 -12.23 18.72 11.11
N VAL A 86 -12.91 17.72 11.72
CA VAL A 86 -12.91 17.56 13.19
C VAL A 86 -11.52 17.33 13.73
N LEU A 87 -10.67 16.62 12.99
CA LEU A 87 -9.29 16.35 13.37
C LEU A 87 -8.29 17.46 12.98
N ASP A 88 -8.77 18.53 12.33
CA ASP A 88 -7.93 19.65 11.82
C ASP A 88 -6.74 19.19 10.96
N ILE A 89 -6.98 18.20 10.09
CA ILE A 89 -5.97 17.62 9.22
C ILE A 89 -5.93 18.35 7.88
N LYS A 90 -4.72 18.72 7.43
CA LYS A 90 -4.51 19.21 6.06
C LYS A 90 -4.72 18.09 5.05
N TYR A 91 -5.51 18.31 4.01
CA TYR A 91 -5.74 17.28 2.99
C TYR A 91 -5.94 17.84 1.59
N THR A 92 -5.64 17.01 0.60
CA THR A 92 -6.11 17.15 -0.78
C THR A 92 -7.01 15.97 -1.11
N CYS A 93 -8.10 16.21 -1.81
CA CYS A 93 -9.06 15.16 -2.14
C CYS A 93 -9.67 15.35 -3.53
N ILE A 94 -10.21 14.26 -4.07
CA ILE A 94 -11.08 14.26 -5.23
C ILE A 94 -12.31 13.41 -4.89
N ASP A 95 -13.51 13.92 -5.20
CA ASP A 95 -14.79 13.29 -4.82
C ASP A 95 -15.25 12.21 -5.79
N LYS A 96 -14.49 11.96 -6.83
CA LYS A 96 -14.81 11.02 -7.91
C LYS A 96 -13.64 10.08 -8.20
N PHE A 97 -13.94 9.01 -8.89
CA PHE A 97 -12.90 8.17 -9.48
C PHE A 97 -12.08 8.95 -10.49
N ILE A 98 -10.78 8.71 -10.50
CA ILE A 98 -9.81 9.33 -11.40
C ILE A 98 -9.21 8.28 -12.33
N PRO A 99 -8.73 8.68 -13.53
CA PRO A 99 -7.99 7.78 -14.41
C PRO A 99 -6.73 7.23 -13.72
N THR A 100 -6.33 6.02 -14.13
CA THR A 100 -5.15 5.35 -13.56
C THR A 100 -3.88 6.21 -13.63
N GLU A 101 -3.66 6.91 -14.73
CA GLU A 101 -2.51 7.80 -14.89
C GLU A 101 -2.47 8.93 -13.86
N GLU A 102 -3.63 9.51 -13.56
CA GLU A 102 -3.73 10.55 -12.53
C GLU A 102 -3.49 9.96 -11.15
N LEU A 103 -4.02 8.78 -10.87
CA LEU A 103 -3.77 8.05 -9.63
C LEU A 103 -2.26 7.79 -9.45
N MET A 104 -1.58 7.28 -10.48
CA MET A 104 -0.13 7.04 -10.43
C MET A 104 0.67 8.31 -10.16
N ARG A 105 0.29 9.43 -10.79
CA ARG A 105 0.91 10.74 -10.53
C ARG A 105 0.74 11.21 -9.08
N ARG A 106 -0.42 10.95 -8.49
CA ARG A 106 -0.69 11.31 -7.09
C ARG A 106 0.08 10.41 -6.12
N ILE A 107 0.04 9.10 -6.32
CA ILE A 107 0.81 8.11 -5.54
C ILE A 107 2.28 8.53 -5.46
N LYS A 108 2.89 8.87 -6.60
CA LYS A 108 4.31 9.24 -6.72
C LYS A 108 4.71 10.48 -5.89
N ARG A 109 3.76 11.37 -5.57
CA ARG A 109 4.02 12.61 -4.83
C ARG A 109 4.08 12.43 -3.32
N ASN A 110 3.66 11.27 -2.83
CA ASN A 110 3.63 10.99 -1.40
C ASN A 110 5.00 10.47 -0.91
N ASP A 111 5.26 10.67 0.36
CA ASP A 111 6.42 10.08 1.02
C ASP A 111 6.18 8.61 1.34
N ILE A 112 4.92 8.29 1.69
CA ILE A 112 4.43 6.95 2.00
C ILE A 112 2.94 6.85 1.65
N ASN A 113 2.49 5.66 1.26
CA ASN A 113 1.08 5.35 1.12
C ASN A 113 0.64 4.34 2.18
N ILE A 114 -0.63 4.38 2.57
CA ILE A 114 -1.19 3.50 3.58
C ILE A 114 -2.36 2.72 2.96
N TYR A 115 -2.31 1.39 3.10
CA TYR A 115 -3.36 0.48 2.68
C TYR A 115 -3.60 -0.60 3.76
N VAL A 116 -3.79 -0.14 5.00
CA VAL A 116 -3.99 -0.98 6.18
C VAL A 116 -5.48 -1.27 6.33
N THR A 117 -5.96 -2.24 5.58
CA THR A 117 -7.37 -2.68 5.55
C THR A 117 -7.59 -3.86 6.48
N PHE A 118 -8.84 -4.14 6.88
CA PHE A 118 -9.18 -5.32 7.70
C PHE A 118 -9.33 -6.60 6.89
N THR A 119 -9.62 -6.48 5.60
CA THR A 119 -9.74 -7.65 4.71
C THR A 119 -9.45 -7.29 3.27
N GLU A 120 -8.69 -8.13 2.62
CA GLU A 120 -8.36 -8.08 1.19
C GLU A 120 -8.15 -9.49 0.63
N CYS A 121 -8.32 -9.63 -0.68
CA CYS A 121 -7.93 -10.86 -1.37
C CYS A 121 -6.53 -10.73 -1.97
N SER A 122 -6.37 -9.82 -2.94
CA SER A 122 -5.12 -9.60 -3.68
C SER A 122 -5.03 -8.14 -4.12
N PRO A 123 -4.76 -7.22 -3.17
CA PRO A 123 -4.76 -5.79 -3.47
C PRO A 123 -3.57 -5.41 -4.36
N MET A 124 -3.82 -4.81 -5.52
CA MET A 124 -2.75 -4.36 -6.42
C MET A 124 -2.14 -3.02 -5.99
N PHE A 125 -2.89 -2.19 -5.25
CA PHE A 125 -2.46 -0.85 -4.86
C PHE A 125 -1.10 -0.80 -4.16
N PRO A 126 -0.76 -1.68 -3.20
CA PRO A 126 0.57 -1.67 -2.59
C PRO A 126 1.70 -1.86 -3.61
N MET A 127 1.49 -2.74 -4.61
CA MET A 127 2.46 -2.98 -5.69
C MET A 127 2.60 -1.75 -6.59
N GLU A 128 1.48 -1.14 -6.97
CA GLU A 128 1.44 0.09 -7.75
C GLU A 128 2.20 1.23 -7.05
N SER A 129 2.05 1.33 -5.74
CA SER A 129 2.79 2.31 -4.93
C SER A 129 4.29 2.08 -4.98
N PHE A 130 4.74 0.86 -4.73
CA PHE A 130 6.16 0.50 -4.80
C PHE A 130 6.75 0.70 -6.20
N GLU A 131 6.00 0.40 -7.27
CA GLU A 131 6.44 0.65 -8.65
C GLU A 131 6.61 2.15 -8.95
N GLN A 132 5.92 3.03 -8.22
CA GLN A 132 6.14 4.48 -8.28
C GLN A 132 7.32 4.94 -7.37
N GLY A 133 8.01 4.04 -6.68
CA GLY A 133 9.09 4.36 -5.77
C GLY A 133 8.62 4.89 -4.41
N VAL A 134 7.37 4.63 -4.05
CA VAL A 134 6.78 5.05 -2.78
C VAL A 134 6.42 3.82 -1.95
N PRO A 135 6.97 3.66 -0.74
CA PRO A 135 6.60 2.57 0.15
C PRO A 135 5.10 2.58 0.49
N CYS A 136 4.53 1.40 0.72
CA CYS A 136 3.15 1.27 1.13
C CYS A 136 3.01 0.34 2.33
N LEU A 137 2.35 0.79 3.39
CA LEU A 137 1.96 -0.08 4.50
C LEU A 137 0.76 -0.93 4.10
N ILE A 138 0.74 -2.18 4.58
CA ILE A 138 -0.34 -3.13 4.38
C ILE A 138 -0.82 -3.70 5.71
N GLY A 139 -2.07 -4.19 5.75
CA GLY A 139 -2.57 -4.99 6.88
C GLY A 139 -2.07 -6.45 6.82
N ASN A 140 -2.24 -7.16 7.93
CA ASN A 140 -1.84 -8.57 8.07
C ASN A 140 -2.90 -9.55 7.51
N ASN A 141 -3.67 -9.12 6.54
CA ASN A 141 -4.81 -9.85 5.98
C ASN A 141 -4.54 -10.44 4.59
N ASN A 142 -3.30 -10.46 4.15
CA ASN A 142 -2.88 -10.99 2.86
C ASN A 142 -1.48 -11.62 2.96
N ASP A 143 -1.14 -12.43 1.96
CA ASP A 143 0.10 -13.21 1.93
C ASP A 143 1.28 -12.48 1.26
N TYR A 144 1.15 -11.19 0.94
CA TYR A 144 2.25 -10.44 0.36
C TYR A 144 3.44 -10.33 1.32
N PHE A 145 4.61 -10.44 0.74
CA PHE A 145 5.89 -10.31 1.41
C PHE A 145 6.22 -11.38 2.45
N ILE A 146 5.41 -12.46 2.57
CA ILE A 146 5.72 -13.58 3.46
C ILE A 146 7.11 -14.14 3.14
N GLY A 147 7.91 -14.39 4.18
CA GLY A 147 9.29 -14.88 4.05
C GLY A 147 10.30 -13.81 3.62
N SER A 148 9.88 -12.56 3.43
CA SER A 148 10.77 -11.43 3.13
C SER A 148 10.90 -10.48 4.32
N LYS A 149 12.09 -9.97 4.59
CA LYS A 149 12.34 -8.89 5.55
C LYS A 149 11.48 -7.63 5.25
N LEU A 150 11.05 -7.45 4.01
CA LEU A 150 10.14 -6.36 3.64
C LEU A 150 8.86 -6.38 4.48
N ARG A 151 8.32 -7.57 4.79
CA ARG A 151 7.10 -7.70 5.60
C ARG A 151 7.25 -7.09 6.98
N ASP A 152 8.43 -7.24 7.59
CA ASP A 152 8.70 -6.69 8.93
C ASP A 152 8.62 -5.16 8.95
N TYR A 153 8.97 -4.51 7.83
CA TYR A 153 8.84 -3.07 7.68
C TYR A 153 7.41 -2.62 7.45
N VAL A 154 6.70 -3.26 6.52
CA VAL A 154 5.49 -2.68 5.92
C VAL A 154 4.18 -3.31 6.40
N CYS A 155 4.22 -4.48 7.03
CA CYS A 155 3.02 -5.15 7.52
C CYS A 155 2.66 -4.67 8.93
N VAL A 156 1.42 -4.23 9.10
CA VAL A 156 0.81 -3.86 10.38
C VAL A 156 0.05 -5.07 10.89
N ASN A 157 0.32 -5.49 12.12
CA ASN A 157 -0.30 -6.70 12.70
C ASN A 157 -1.63 -6.39 13.42
N ARG A 158 -1.77 -5.18 13.94
CA ARG A 158 -3.01 -4.68 14.56
C ARG A 158 -3.51 -3.50 13.76
N GLU A 159 -4.32 -3.78 12.76
CA GLU A 159 -4.80 -2.79 11.78
C GLU A 159 -5.67 -1.70 12.42
N ASP A 160 -6.25 -1.98 13.59
CA ASP A 160 -7.06 -1.06 14.39
C ASP A 160 -6.24 -0.22 15.39
N ASP A 161 -4.94 -0.45 15.51
CA ASP A 161 -4.06 0.34 16.37
C ASP A 161 -3.32 1.45 15.60
N PRO A 162 -3.77 2.71 15.72
CA PRO A 162 -3.14 3.83 15.02
C PRO A 162 -1.71 4.11 15.50
N ARG A 163 -1.31 3.61 16.69
CA ARG A 163 0.05 3.76 17.21
C ARG A 163 1.01 2.80 16.49
N GLU A 164 0.59 1.56 16.26
CA GLU A 164 1.40 0.62 15.47
C GLU A 164 1.57 1.12 14.04
N ILE A 165 0.50 1.63 13.41
CA ILE A 165 0.60 2.22 12.05
C ILE A 165 1.58 3.40 12.06
N ARG A 166 1.51 4.31 13.05
CA ARG A 166 2.46 5.42 13.22
C ARG A 166 3.91 4.94 13.30
N ASP A 167 4.17 3.93 14.14
CA ASP A 167 5.53 3.44 14.37
C ASP A 167 6.09 2.78 13.11
N LYS A 168 5.23 2.07 12.35
CA LYS A 168 5.58 1.53 11.03
C LYS A 168 5.87 2.64 10.02
N ILE A 169 5.07 3.71 9.97
CA ILE A 169 5.34 4.88 9.09
C ILE A 169 6.74 5.43 9.38
N ARG A 170 7.07 5.70 10.65
CA ARG A 170 8.38 6.24 11.03
C ARG A 170 9.51 5.32 10.60
N ASN A 171 9.40 4.03 10.94
CA ASN A 171 10.43 3.05 10.60
C ASN A 171 10.64 2.93 9.09
N VAL A 172 9.57 2.95 8.30
CA VAL A 172 9.66 2.89 6.83
C VAL A 172 10.29 4.15 6.25
N LEU A 173 9.94 5.33 6.75
CA LEU A 173 10.52 6.59 6.27
C LEU A 173 12.01 6.70 6.60
N GLU A 174 12.42 6.27 7.79
CA GLU A 174 13.82 6.22 8.22
C GLU A 174 14.67 5.25 7.40
N ASN A 175 14.06 4.17 6.89
CA ASN A 175 14.72 3.10 6.15
C ASN A 175 14.24 2.98 4.68
N LYS A 176 13.78 4.08 4.09
CA LYS A 176 13.08 4.09 2.79
C LYS A 176 13.86 3.40 1.68
N GLU A 177 15.15 3.67 1.58
CA GLU A 177 16.00 3.09 0.54
C GLU A 177 16.11 1.56 0.67
N GLU A 178 16.33 1.06 1.89
CA GLU A 178 16.37 -0.38 2.17
C GLU A 178 15.02 -1.04 1.84
N VAL A 179 13.91 -0.42 2.24
CA VAL A 179 12.55 -0.91 1.98
C VAL A 179 12.30 -1.05 0.47
N LEU A 180 12.69 -0.07 -0.33
CA LEU A 180 12.56 -0.11 -1.78
C LEU A 180 13.45 -1.17 -2.44
N GLU A 181 14.68 -1.38 -1.94
CA GLU A 181 15.55 -2.43 -2.43
C GLU A 181 15.02 -3.84 -2.07
N LEU A 182 14.48 -4.01 -0.86
CA LEU A 182 13.83 -5.26 -0.46
C LEU A 182 12.61 -5.58 -1.34
N TYR A 183 11.83 -4.55 -1.71
CA TYR A 183 10.71 -4.72 -2.63
C TYR A 183 11.17 -5.20 -4.02
N LYS A 184 12.21 -4.60 -4.61
CA LYS A 184 12.73 -5.02 -5.91
C LYS A 184 13.13 -6.50 -5.90
N LYS A 185 13.90 -6.92 -4.88
CA LYS A 185 14.33 -8.33 -4.72
C LYS A 185 13.13 -9.27 -4.55
N TRP A 186 12.15 -8.88 -3.74
CA TRP A 186 10.93 -9.66 -3.55
C TRP A 186 10.14 -9.79 -4.86
N LYS A 187 9.94 -8.70 -5.60
CA LYS A 187 9.20 -8.67 -6.86
C LYS A 187 9.77 -9.62 -7.90
N ASP A 188 11.08 -9.62 -8.07
CA ASP A 188 11.76 -10.48 -9.04
C ASP A 188 11.46 -11.95 -8.75
N ASN A 189 11.62 -12.38 -7.50
CA ASN A 189 11.32 -13.74 -7.06
C ASN A 189 9.81 -14.07 -7.19
N PHE A 190 8.95 -13.14 -6.79
CA PHE A 190 7.50 -13.29 -6.86
C PHE A 190 7.01 -13.49 -8.29
N ASN A 191 7.49 -12.69 -9.24
CA ASN A 191 7.11 -12.82 -10.63
C ASN A 191 7.60 -14.12 -11.28
N VAL A 192 8.74 -14.65 -10.84
CA VAL A 192 9.21 -15.99 -11.28
C VAL A 192 8.24 -17.07 -10.80
N GLU A 193 7.85 -17.02 -9.53
CA GLU A 193 6.91 -18.00 -8.95
C GLU A 193 5.52 -17.91 -9.59
N VAL A 194 4.99 -16.71 -9.84
CA VAL A 194 3.71 -16.53 -10.55
C VAL A 194 3.74 -17.15 -11.94
N LYS A 195 4.82 -16.92 -12.70
CA LYS A 195 4.97 -17.53 -14.04
C LYS A 195 4.99 -19.06 -13.98
N LYS A 196 5.66 -19.63 -12.96
CA LYS A 196 5.68 -21.07 -12.72
C LYS A 196 4.27 -21.60 -12.43
N GLN A 197 3.53 -20.95 -11.55
CA GLN A 197 2.15 -21.33 -11.21
C GLN A 197 1.22 -21.30 -12.44
N VAL A 198 1.34 -20.27 -13.28
CA VAL A 198 0.58 -20.17 -14.52
C VAL A 198 0.93 -21.32 -15.48
N LYS A 199 2.23 -21.63 -15.61
CA LYS A 199 2.69 -22.74 -16.46
C LYS A 199 2.14 -24.08 -15.98
N GLU A 200 2.26 -24.38 -14.70
CA GLU A 200 1.73 -25.61 -14.08
C GLU A 200 0.20 -25.73 -14.30
N PHE A 201 -0.53 -24.62 -14.20
CA PHE A 201 -1.97 -24.61 -14.50
C PHE A 201 -2.30 -24.93 -15.95
N LEU A 202 -1.50 -24.45 -16.91
CA LEU A 202 -1.74 -24.65 -18.33
C LEU A 202 -1.32 -26.06 -18.82
N GLU A 203 -0.38 -26.70 -18.14
CA GLU A 203 0.18 -28.02 -18.50
C GLU A 203 -0.50 -29.19 -17.75
N GLY A 204 -1.24 -28.93 -16.68
CA GLY A 204 -1.93 -29.94 -15.84
C GLY A 204 -3.36 -30.14 -16.17
#